data_563a9e35d17449a2427a77ec692a5604
#
_entry.id   563a9e35d17449a2427a77ec692a5604
#
_cell.length_a   1.000
_cell.length_b   1.000
_cell.length_c   1.000
_cell.angle_alpha   90.00
_cell.angle_beta   90.00
_cell.angle_gamma   90.00
#
_symmetry.space_group_name_H-M   'P 1'
#
loop_
_entity.id
_entity.type
_entity.pdbx_description
1 polymer ?
#
loop_
_entity_poly.entity_id
_entity_poly.type
_entity_poly.pdbx_seq_one_letter_code
_entity_poly.pdbx_strand_id
1 'polypeptide(L)'
;MNDHYFSAEPASADERRTLTLRLADRAVSMTTAPGVFCPDRLDAGTAVLLNHAPTPPPSGTFLDVGCGWGPITTTLALRSPSAQVWGVDVNRRALDLC
;
A
#
# COMPACT_ATOMS: atom_id res chain seq x y z
N MET A 1 3.24 18.19 16.15
CA MET A 1 3.32 18.53 14.71
C MET A 1 2.27 17.79 13.96
N ASN A 2 1.49 18.47 13.18
CA ASN A 2 0.48 17.84 12.32
C ASN A 2 1.12 17.45 11.00
N ASP A 3 0.94 16.20 10.63
CA ASP A 3 1.48 15.65 9.42
C ASP A 3 0.32 15.11 8.58
N HIS A 4 0.17 15.63 7.37
CA HIS A 4 -0.90 15.24 6.47
C HIS A 4 -0.41 14.17 5.51
N TYR A 5 -1.05 13.01 5.53
CA TYR A 5 -0.73 11.95 4.58
C TYR A 5 -1.06 12.32 3.12
N PHE A 6 -1.82 13.41 2.90
CA PHE A 6 -2.05 13.98 1.58
C PHE A 6 -0.98 15.01 1.17
N SER A 7 -0.05 15.33 2.05
CA SER A 7 1.06 16.23 1.71
C SER A 7 2.04 15.53 0.78
N ALA A 8 2.54 16.23 -0.24
CA ALA A 8 3.56 15.69 -1.13
C ALA A 8 4.85 15.35 -0.40
N GLU A 9 5.23 16.19 0.57
CA GLU A 9 6.43 16.01 1.40
C GLU A 9 6.00 16.02 2.87
N PRO A 10 5.85 14.84 3.51
CA PRO A 10 5.50 14.77 4.91
C PRO A 10 6.53 15.49 5.80
N ALA A 11 6.03 16.18 6.84
CA ALA A 11 6.87 16.92 7.79
C ALA A 11 7.54 16.01 8.82
N SER A 12 6.96 14.84 9.10
CA SER A 12 7.54 13.89 10.06
C SER A 12 8.82 13.25 9.54
N ALA A 13 9.66 12.74 10.43
CA ALA A 13 10.88 12.03 10.06
C ALA A 13 10.58 10.78 9.23
N ASP A 14 11.42 10.49 8.25
CA ASP A 14 11.34 9.28 7.43
C ASP A 14 11.97 8.11 8.20
N GLU A 15 11.31 7.70 9.27
CA GLU A 15 11.73 6.58 10.12
C GLU A 15 11.02 5.31 9.65
N ARG A 16 11.67 4.57 8.77
CA ARG A 16 11.09 3.37 8.17
C ARG A 16 11.01 2.23 9.16
N ARG A 17 9.90 1.50 9.10
CA ARG A 17 9.64 0.33 9.94
C ARG A 17 9.14 -0.81 9.07
N THR A 18 9.36 -2.02 9.54
CA THR A 18 8.83 -3.22 8.89
C THR A 18 7.60 -3.71 9.63
N LEU A 19 6.53 -3.99 8.89
CA LEU A 19 5.34 -4.66 9.39
C LEU A 19 5.20 -5.98 8.66
N THR A 20 4.77 -7.02 9.37
CA THR A 20 4.35 -8.27 8.75
C THR A 20 2.84 -8.29 8.66
N LEU A 21 2.32 -8.42 7.46
CA LEU A 21 0.90 -8.43 7.16
C LEU A 21 0.53 -9.71 6.46
N ARG A 22 -0.75 -10.05 6.53
CA ARG A 22 -1.30 -11.14 5.76
C ARG A 22 -1.99 -10.57 4.52
N LEU A 23 -1.39 -10.78 3.36
CA LEU A 23 -1.89 -10.31 2.07
C LEU A 23 -1.92 -11.47 1.09
N ALA A 24 -3.01 -11.63 0.35
CA ALA A 24 -3.18 -12.74 -0.61
C ALA A 24 -2.86 -14.10 0.03
N ASP A 25 -3.33 -14.31 1.26
CA ASP A 25 -3.15 -15.54 2.05
C ASP A 25 -1.69 -15.86 2.39
N ARG A 26 -0.81 -14.86 2.38
CA ARG A 26 0.60 -15.00 2.70
C ARG A 26 1.02 -14.01 3.79
N ALA A 27 2.03 -14.38 4.56
CA ALA A 27 2.73 -13.43 5.44
C ALA A 27 3.71 -12.63 4.58
N VAL A 28 3.58 -11.31 4.58
CA VAL A 28 4.38 -10.41 3.75
C VAL A 28 5.00 -9.35 4.64
N SER A 29 6.30 -9.14 4.51
CA SER A 29 7.00 -8.02 5.15
C SER A 29 6.84 -6.77 4.29
N MET A 30 6.27 -5.73 4.89
CA MET A 30 6.05 -4.44 4.23
C MET A 30 6.83 -3.37 4.97
N THR A 31 7.31 -2.39 4.23
CA THR A 31 7.97 -1.21 4.82
C THR A 31 6.99 -0.05 4.89
N THR A 32 6.93 0.58 6.04
CA THR A 32 6.09 1.74 6.29
C THR A 32 6.87 2.82 7.04
N ALA A 33 6.28 3.99 7.20
CA ALA A 33 6.89 5.12 7.89
C ALA A 33 5.81 6.09 8.36
N PRO A 34 6.10 6.97 9.34
CA PRO A 34 5.19 8.08 9.67
C PRO A 34 4.93 8.97 8.45
N GLY A 35 3.81 9.67 8.43
CA GLY A 35 3.47 10.60 7.35
C GLY A 35 2.72 9.98 6.19
N VAL A 36 2.42 8.70 6.23
CA VAL A 36 1.56 8.01 5.27
C VAL A 36 0.26 7.57 5.95
N PHE A 37 -0.76 7.28 5.16
CA PHE A 37 -2.05 6.84 5.71
C PHE A 37 -1.92 5.50 6.44
N CYS A 38 -2.39 5.48 7.70
CA CYS A 38 -2.42 4.28 8.55
C CYS A 38 -1.08 3.52 8.56
N PRO A 39 0.02 4.15 9.07
CA PRO A 39 1.36 3.56 8.93
C PRO A 39 1.63 2.38 9.86
N ASP A 40 0.79 2.16 10.87
CA ASP A 40 1.08 1.18 11.94
C ASP A 40 0.41 -0.17 11.71
N ARG A 41 -0.50 -0.25 10.77
CA ARG A 41 -1.28 -1.47 10.49
C ARG A 41 -1.95 -1.38 9.13
N LEU A 42 -2.52 -2.48 8.68
CA LEU A 42 -3.44 -2.48 7.56
C LEU A 42 -4.72 -1.75 7.98
N ASP A 43 -5.12 -0.74 7.21
CA ASP A 43 -6.37 -0.02 7.45
C ASP A 43 -7.56 -0.98 7.43
N ALA A 44 -8.49 -0.82 8.40
CA ALA A 44 -9.63 -1.73 8.55
C ALA A 44 -10.51 -1.75 7.29
N GLY A 45 -10.74 -0.60 6.65
CA GLY A 45 -11.50 -0.54 5.40
C GLY A 45 -10.80 -1.26 4.26
N THR A 46 -9.49 -1.12 4.17
CA THR A 46 -8.67 -1.85 3.19
C THR A 46 -8.72 -3.35 3.43
N ALA A 47 -8.65 -3.79 4.69
CA ALA A 47 -8.74 -5.20 5.03
C ALA A 47 -10.10 -5.80 4.59
N VAL A 48 -11.19 -5.09 4.85
CA VAL A 48 -12.53 -5.50 4.41
C VAL A 48 -12.59 -5.57 2.88
N LEU A 49 -12.09 -4.55 2.19
CA LEU A 49 -12.05 -4.53 0.73
C LEU A 49 -11.30 -5.74 0.16
N LEU A 50 -10.12 -6.03 0.68
CA LEU A 50 -9.29 -7.13 0.18
C LEU A 50 -9.93 -8.50 0.43
N ASN A 51 -10.71 -8.64 1.52
CA ASN A 51 -11.41 -9.88 1.83
C ASN A 51 -12.63 -10.11 0.95
N HIS A 52 -13.22 -9.07 0.38
CA HIS A 52 -14.46 -9.15 -0.39
C HIS A 52 -14.30 -8.80 -1.87
N ALA A 53 -13.16 -8.24 -2.27
CA ALA A 53 -12.93 -7.91 -3.67
C ALA A 53 -12.89 -9.16 -4.54
N PRO A 54 -13.42 -9.10 -5.77
CA PRO A 54 -13.32 -10.23 -6.69
C PRO A 54 -11.86 -10.52 -7.04
N THR A 55 -11.61 -11.75 -7.47
CA THR A 55 -10.28 -12.14 -7.96
C THR A 55 -9.90 -11.27 -9.16
N PRO A 56 -8.73 -10.63 -9.15
CA PRO A 56 -8.32 -9.82 -10.29
C PRO A 56 -8.01 -10.70 -11.52
N PRO A 57 -8.03 -10.13 -12.73
CA PRO A 57 -7.58 -10.84 -13.91
C PRO A 57 -6.16 -11.38 -13.73
N PRO A 58 -5.79 -12.51 -14.35
CA PRO A 58 -4.46 -13.10 -14.18
C PRO A 58 -3.33 -12.28 -14.81
N SER A 59 -3.65 -11.38 -15.73
CA SER A 59 -2.67 -10.56 -16.45
C SER A 59 -3.30 -9.21 -16.81
N GLY A 60 -2.50 -8.32 -17.35
CA GLY A 60 -2.92 -7.00 -17.77
C GLY A 60 -2.16 -5.90 -17.03
N THR A 61 -2.68 -4.69 -17.11
CA THR A 61 -2.12 -3.52 -16.43
C THR A 61 -3.14 -2.99 -15.44
N PHE A 62 -2.73 -2.87 -14.18
CA PHE A 62 -3.58 -2.42 -13.09
C PHE A 62 -3.06 -1.10 -12.54
N LEU A 63 -3.96 -0.25 -12.09
CA LEU A 63 -3.64 1.03 -11.48
C LEU A 63 -4.28 1.12 -10.10
N ASP A 64 -3.45 1.30 -9.07
CA ASP A 64 -3.89 1.54 -7.70
C ASP A 64 -3.78 3.03 -7.41
N VAL A 65 -4.90 3.74 -7.45
CA VAL A 65 -4.96 5.18 -7.21
C VAL A 65 -5.04 5.45 -5.71
N GLY A 66 -4.11 6.25 -5.19
CA GLY A 66 -3.97 6.46 -3.75
C GLY A 66 -3.34 5.24 -3.08
N CYS A 67 -2.27 4.72 -3.65
CA CYS A 67 -1.69 3.44 -3.25
C CYS A 67 -1.14 3.42 -1.81
N GLY A 68 -0.86 4.58 -1.23
CA GLY A 68 -0.23 4.64 0.08
C GLY A 68 1.11 3.92 0.07
N TRP A 69 1.40 3.18 1.15
CA TRP A 69 2.65 2.41 1.24
C TRP A 69 2.54 1.01 0.62
N GLY A 70 1.43 0.70 -0.05
CA GLY A 70 1.36 -0.36 -1.04
C GLY A 70 0.60 -1.65 -0.68
N PRO A 71 -0.30 -1.70 0.33
CA PRO A 71 -0.99 -2.96 0.66
C PRO A 71 -1.83 -3.52 -0.49
N ILE A 72 -2.61 -2.68 -1.17
CA ILE A 72 -3.44 -3.10 -2.31
C ILE A 72 -2.56 -3.41 -3.52
N THR A 73 -1.60 -2.54 -3.83
CA THR A 73 -0.65 -2.75 -4.93
C THR A 73 0.05 -4.10 -4.79
N THR A 74 0.55 -4.40 -3.60
CA THR A 74 1.24 -5.66 -3.31
C THR A 74 0.29 -6.86 -3.44
N THR A 75 -0.94 -6.74 -2.92
CA THR A 75 -1.94 -7.82 -3.04
C THR A 75 -2.23 -8.12 -4.50
N LEU A 76 -2.42 -7.10 -5.34
CA LEU A 76 -2.65 -7.27 -6.76
C LEU A 76 -1.47 -7.98 -7.44
N ALA A 77 -0.26 -7.56 -7.13
CA ALA A 77 0.95 -8.17 -7.69
C ALA A 77 1.09 -9.64 -7.29
N LEU A 78 0.78 -9.96 -6.05
CA LEU A 78 0.85 -11.34 -5.57
C LEU A 78 -0.22 -12.25 -6.19
N ARG A 79 -1.43 -11.72 -6.37
CA ARG A 79 -2.56 -12.49 -6.94
C ARG A 79 -2.45 -12.61 -8.47
N SER A 80 -1.80 -11.67 -9.13
CA SER A 80 -1.66 -11.64 -10.58
C SER A 80 -0.19 -11.43 -10.96
N PRO A 81 0.67 -12.46 -10.77
CA PRO A 81 2.11 -12.30 -10.99
C PRO A 81 2.49 -11.93 -12.43
N SER A 82 1.61 -12.20 -13.40
CA SER A 82 1.83 -11.82 -14.80
C SER A 82 1.34 -10.43 -15.16
N ALA A 83 0.71 -9.73 -14.21
CA ALA A 83 0.20 -8.38 -14.43
C ALA A 83 1.29 -7.34 -14.15
N GLN A 84 1.14 -6.17 -14.76
CA GLN A 84 1.90 -4.98 -14.45
C GLN A 84 1.05 -4.11 -13.52
N VAL A 85 1.53 -3.83 -12.32
CA VAL A 85 0.78 -3.08 -11.32
C VAL A 85 1.46 -1.74 -11.07
N TRP A 86 0.68 -0.67 -11.20
CA TRP A 86 1.13 0.71 -10.98
C TRP A 86 0.46 1.28 -9.74
N GLY A 87 1.22 1.92 -8.87
CA GLY A 87 0.70 2.69 -7.77
C GLY A 87 0.90 4.17 -8.02
N VAL A 88 -0.11 4.99 -7.71
CA VAL A 88 -0.01 6.44 -7.75
C VAL A 88 -0.51 7.03 -6.44
N ASP A 89 0.17 8.07 -5.97
CA ASP A 89 -0.19 8.77 -4.74
C ASP A 89 0.37 10.19 -4.78
N VAL A 90 -0.29 11.12 -4.10
CA VAL A 90 0.22 12.48 -3.98
C VAL A 90 1.36 12.58 -2.96
N ASN A 91 1.46 11.63 -2.05
CA ASN A 91 2.45 11.58 -0.99
C ASN A 91 3.73 10.90 -1.52
N ARG A 92 4.82 11.66 -1.62
CA ARG A 92 6.08 11.16 -2.16
C ARG A 92 6.68 10.05 -1.30
N ARG A 93 6.58 10.17 0.03
CA ARG A 93 7.07 9.12 0.93
C ARG A 93 6.32 7.81 0.70
N ALA A 94 5.01 7.86 0.50
CA ALA A 94 4.22 6.67 0.17
C ALA A 94 4.70 6.02 -1.12
N LEU A 95 4.97 6.79 -2.17
CA LEU A 95 5.49 6.25 -3.43
C LEU A 95 6.84 5.57 -3.24
N ASP A 96 7.72 6.12 -2.42
CA ASP A 96 9.03 5.52 -2.14
C ASP A 96 8.88 4.18 -1.40
N LEU A 97 7.84 4.03 -0.59
CA LEU A 97 7.57 2.79 0.15
C LEU A 97 6.84 1.76 -0.71
N CYS A 98 5.95 2.21 -1.57
CA CYS A 98 5.14 1.36 -2.43
C CYS A 98 5.99 0.76 -3.56
#